data_5564d2e2ceef071ce04c066dacc9c267
#
_entry.id   5564d2e2ceef071ce04c066dacc9c267
#
_cell.length_a   1.000
_cell.length_b   1.000
_cell.length_c   1.000
_cell.angle_alpha   90.00
_cell.angle_beta   90.00
_cell.angle_gamma   90.00
#
_symmetry.space_group_name_H-M   'P 1'
#
loop_
_entity.id
_entity.type
_entity.pdbx_description
1 polymer ?
#
loop_
_entity_poly.entity_id
_entity_poly.type
_entity_poly.pdbx_seq_one_letter_code
_entity_poly.pdbx_strand_id
1 'polypeptide(L)'
;MWKTRLTANVVEFSAKVSVIFQLLPGVKVVIANPETRGQCADSHLGEIWVASPHNAMGYFTVYGEETSLHTDHFNARLAFGDTMTKFARTGYLGFLRQTQSITEDGELHDAVFVVGALEETLMLRGMRYHPVDIESTVSRCHKFLGDCAVFTWSHLIVVVAECTGAEVDALDLVPAVTSSVLEEHYLIVGVVVIVDPNTIPMNSRGEKQRHLLRENFLHDHLDPIYVAYNM
;
A
#
# COMPACT_ATOMS: atom_id res chain seq x y z
N MET A 1 -7.33 -4.54 16.29
CA MET A 1 -8.25 -3.38 16.38
C MET A 1 -7.74 -2.34 15.39
N TRP A 2 -8.38 -2.23 14.22
CA TRP A 2 -8.01 -1.30 13.16
C TRP A 2 -8.39 0.11 13.62
N LYS A 3 -7.46 0.84 14.20
CA LYS A 3 -7.58 2.28 14.37
C LYS A 3 -6.81 2.98 13.25
N THR A 4 -7.29 2.82 12.03
CA THR A 4 -6.99 3.82 11.03
C THR A 4 -7.89 4.99 11.37
N ARG A 5 -7.32 6.07 11.85
CA ARG A 5 -8.00 7.37 11.94
C ARG A 5 -8.26 7.87 10.52
N LEU A 6 -9.28 7.32 9.86
CA LEU A 6 -9.93 7.98 8.73
C LEU A 6 -10.79 9.11 9.33
N THR A 7 -10.15 10.08 9.97
CA THR A 7 -10.81 11.32 10.30
C THR A 7 -10.92 12.14 9.02
N ALA A 8 -12.13 12.20 8.49
CA ALA A 8 -12.78 13.32 7.80
C ALA A 8 -12.07 14.09 6.66
N ASN A 9 -10.86 13.80 6.25
CA ASN A 9 -10.17 14.46 5.14
C ASN A 9 -9.80 13.49 4.03
N VAL A 10 -10.81 12.78 3.49
CA VAL A 10 -10.70 11.94 2.28
C VAL A 10 -10.37 12.77 1.02
N VAL A 11 -10.26 14.07 1.12
CA VAL A 11 -9.96 14.99 0.00
C VAL A 11 -8.45 15.12 -0.28
N GLU A 12 -7.58 14.68 0.62
CA GLU A 12 -6.12 14.81 0.47
C GLU A 12 -5.35 13.51 0.30
N PHE A 13 -5.99 12.40 -0.06
CA PHE A 13 -5.24 11.27 -0.61
C PHE A 13 -4.74 11.66 -2.01
N SER A 14 -3.71 12.50 -1.96
CA SER A 14 -3.03 13.02 -3.12
C SER A 14 -2.37 11.91 -3.92
N ALA A 15 -2.70 11.84 -5.18
CA ALA A 15 -1.88 11.48 -6.33
C ALA A 15 -1.57 10.00 -6.63
N LYS A 16 -1.81 9.02 -5.75
CA LYS A 16 -1.48 7.60 -6.06
C LYS A 16 -2.60 6.58 -5.75
N VAL A 17 -3.82 7.01 -5.46
CA VAL A 17 -4.96 6.10 -5.34
C VAL A 17 -5.55 5.89 -6.74
N SER A 18 -5.41 4.68 -7.29
CA SER A 18 -6.07 4.33 -8.54
C SER A 18 -7.56 4.16 -8.31
N VAL A 19 -8.36 4.94 -9.00
CA VAL A 19 -9.82 4.88 -8.94
C VAL A 19 -10.34 4.12 -10.13
N ILE A 20 -11.12 3.06 -9.89
CA ILE A 20 -11.86 2.32 -10.91
C ILE A 20 -13.31 2.81 -10.85
N PHE A 21 -13.74 3.55 -11.86
CA PHE A 21 -15.03 4.25 -11.83
C PHE A 21 -16.25 3.36 -12.09
N GLN A 22 -16.09 2.23 -12.76
CA GLN A 22 -17.25 1.40 -13.12
C GLN A 22 -16.89 -0.07 -13.10
N LEU A 23 -17.70 -0.86 -12.38
CA LEU A 23 -17.61 -2.30 -12.42
C LEU A 23 -18.18 -2.81 -13.76
N LEU A 24 -17.50 -3.77 -14.36
CA LEU A 24 -18.00 -4.44 -15.56
C LEU A 24 -19.24 -5.25 -15.24
N PRO A 25 -20.18 -5.41 -16.18
CA PRO A 25 -21.35 -6.24 -16.00
C PRO A 25 -20.95 -7.68 -15.58
N GLY A 26 -21.61 -8.19 -14.53
CA GLY A 26 -21.32 -9.53 -14.00
C GLY A 26 -20.11 -9.61 -13.08
N VAL A 27 -19.40 -8.51 -12.84
CA VAL A 27 -18.32 -8.45 -11.84
C VAL A 27 -18.87 -7.92 -10.52
N LYS A 28 -18.60 -8.64 -9.44
CA LYS A 28 -18.93 -8.22 -8.07
C LYS A 28 -17.62 -7.99 -7.30
N VAL A 29 -17.50 -6.83 -6.67
CA VAL A 29 -16.38 -6.48 -5.81
C VAL A 29 -16.88 -6.34 -4.39
N VAL A 30 -16.17 -6.90 -3.43
CA VAL A 30 -16.40 -6.73 -2.01
C VAL A 30 -15.09 -6.38 -1.32
N ILE A 31 -15.19 -5.63 -0.24
CA ILE A 31 -14.07 -5.35 0.64
C ILE A 31 -14.15 -6.27 1.84
N ALA A 32 -13.13 -7.09 2.04
CA ALA A 32 -13.06 -8.07 3.10
C ALA A 32 -11.99 -7.69 4.14
N ASN A 33 -12.29 -7.89 5.41
CA ASN A 33 -11.30 -7.75 6.44
C ASN A 33 -10.27 -8.90 6.31
N PRO A 34 -8.97 -8.62 6.15
CA PRO A 34 -7.96 -9.66 5.93
C PRO A 34 -7.83 -10.69 7.06
N GLU A 35 -8.18 -10.30 8.30
CA GLU A 35 -8.05 -11.15 9.48
C GLU A 35 -9.30 -11.99 9.72
N THR A 36 -10.49 -11.34 9.71
CA THR A 36 -11.75 -12.00 10.02
C THR A 36 -12.43 -12.60 8.81
N ARG A 37 -12.00 -12.25 7.60
CA ARG A 37 -12.62 -12.62 6.30
C ARG A 37 -14.10 -12.18 6.21
N GLY A 38 -14.50 -11.22 7.01
CA GLY A 38 -15.85 -10.67 6.97
C GLY A 38 -15.93 -9.47 6.04
N GLN A 39 -17.14 -9.21 5.50
CA GLN A 39 -17.38 -8.04 4.67
C GLN A 39 -17.22 -6.76 5.49
N CYS A 40 -16.43 -5.82 4.98
CA CYS A 40 -16.30 -4.48 5.55
C CYS A 40 -17.50 -3.61 5.19
N ALA A 41 -17.80 -2.63 6.03
CA ALA A 41 -18.76 -1.57 5.71
C ALA A 41 -18.18 -0.60 4.69
N ASP A 42 -19.06 0.22 4.09
CA ASP A 42 -18.67 1.24 3.12
C ASP A 42 -17.60 2.19 3.68
N SER A 43 -16.69 2.59 2.81
CA SER A 43 -15.54 3.45 3.15
C SER A 43 -14.59 2.88 4.21
N HIS A 44 -14.68 1.59 4.52
CA HIS A 44 -13.70 0.91 5.38
C HIS A 44 -12.63 0.22 4.55
N LEU A 45 -11.40 0.36 4.98
CA LEU A 45 -10.24 -0.27 4.34
C LEU A 45 -10.25 -1.79 4.59
N GLY A 46 -10.03 -2.57 3.55
CA GLY A 46 -9.90 -4.02 3.62
C GLY A 46 -9.29 -4.56 2.33
N GLU A 47 -9.17 -5.87 2.22
CA GLU A 47 -8.70 -6.54 1.02
C GLU A 47 -9.80 -6.55 -0.04
N ILE A 48 -9.43 -6.20 -1.27
CA ILE A 48 -10.34 -6.21 -2.42
C ILE A 48 -10.50 -7.65 -2.89
N TRP A 49 -11.73 -8.15 -2.85
CA TRP A 49 -12.09 -9.47 -3.38
C TRP A 49 -13.03 -9.32 -4.57
N VAL A 50 -12.80 -10.14 -5.61
CA VAL A 50 -13.51 -10.03 -6.89
C VAL A 50 -14.18 -11.35 -7.24
N ALA A 51 -15.44 -11.32 -7.56
CA ALA A 51 -16.17 -12.42 -8.18
C ALA A 51 -16.51 -12.04 -9.62
N SER A 52 -16.07 -12.87 -10.56
CA SER A 52 -16.31 -12.70 -11.99
C SER A 52 -16.35 -14.06 -12.67
N PRO A 53 -17.14 -14.23 -13.73
CA PRO A 53 -17.10 -15.45 -14.55
C PRO A 53 -15.74 -15.62 -15.28
N HIS A 54 -14.92 -14.57 -15.30
CA HIS A 54 -13.60 -14.57 -15.95
C HIS A 54 -12.43 -14.72 -14.96
N ASN A 55 -12.71 -14.97 -13.68
CA ASN A 55 -11.65 -15.24 -12.72
C ASN A 55 -10.87 -16.47 -13.10
N ALA A 56 -9.55 -16.43 -12.93
CA ALA A 56 -8.72 -17.64 -13.06
C ALA A 56 -9.14 -18.69 -12.02
N MET A 57 -8.99 -19.95 -12.35
CA MET A 57 -9.33 -21.06 -11.45
C MET A 57 -8.14 -21.52 -10.60
N GLY A 58 -6.93 -21.10 -10.94
CA GLY A 58 -5.71 -21.49 -10.24
C GLY A 58 -4.46 -21.00 -10.97
N TYR A 59 -3.31 -21.24 -10.34
CA TYR A 59 -2.01 -21.04 -10.97
C TYR A 59 -1.63 -22.31 -11.75
N PHE A 60 -1.02 -22.15 -12.91
CA PHE A 60 -0.37 -23.25 -13.60
C PHE A 60 0.99 -23.51 -12.93
N THR A 61 1.12 -24.65 -12.26
CA THR A 61 2.36 -25.06 -11.61
C THR A 61 2.92 -26.33 -12.24
N VAL A 62 4.25 -26.43 -12.33
CA VAL A 62 4.94 -27.61 -12.88
C VAL A 62 4.83 -28.82 -11.93
N TYR A 63 4.58 -28.58 -10.65
CA TYR A 63 4.57 -29.60 -9.59
C TYR A 63 3.18 -30.02 -9.11
N GLY A 64 2.12 -29.57 -9.81
CA GLY A 64 0.73 -29.86 -9.46
C GLY A 64 0.04 -28.70 -8.74
N GLU A 65 -1.25 -28.86 -8.49
CA GLU A 65 -2.08 -27.86 -7.83
C GLU A 65 -1.84 -27.89 -6.31
N GLU A 66 -1.41 -26.77 -5.74
CA GLU A 66 -1.49 -26.58 -4.30
C GLU A 66 -2.93 -26.27 -3.91
N THR A 67 -3.67 -27.29 -3.47
CA THR A 67 -5.10 -27.19 -3.16
C THR A 67 -5.41 -26.11 -2.13
N SER A 68 -4.53 -25.89 -1.16
CA SER A 68 -4.70 -24.84 -0.14
C SER A 68 -4.63 -23.43 -0.74
N LEU A 69 -3.64 -23.20 -1.61
CA LEU A 69 -3.45 -21.91 -2.29
C LEU A 69 -4.60 -21.63 -3.26
N HIS A 70 -5.05 -22.65 -3.97
CA HIS A 70 -6.20 -22.58 -4.86
C HIS A 70 -7.46 -22.18 -4.10
N THR A 71 -7.75 -22.81 -2.97
CA THR A 71 -8.93 -22.51 -2.15
C THR A 71 -8.83 -21.11 -1.53
N ASP A 72 -7.67 -20.74 -1.06
CA ASP A 72 -7.47 -19.45 -0.36
C ASP A 72 -7.48 -18.26 -1.31
N HIS A 73 -6.91 -18.39 -2.52
CA HIS A 73 -6.82 -17.29 -3.46
C HIS A 73 -7.98 -17.20 -4.45
N PHE A 74 -8.41 -18.32 -5.02
CA PHE A 74 -9.36 -18.31 -6.15
C PHE A 74 -10.79 -18.68 -5.75
N ASN A 75 -10.98 -19.33 -4.60
CA ASN A 75 -12.26 -19.80 -4.12
C ASN A 75 -12.56 -19.33 -2.69
N ALA A 76 -12.05 -18.16 -2.30
CA ALA A 76 -12.29 -17.61 -0.98
C ALA A 76 -13.78 -17.33 -0.76
N ARG A 77 -14.24 -17.51 0.47
CA ARG A 77 -15.60 -17.18 0.88
C ARG A 77 -15.56 -16.26 2.08
N LEU A 78 -16.49 -15.31 2.12
CA LEU A 78 -16.65 -14.44 3.28
C LEU A 78 -17.12 -15.25 4.50
N ALA A 79 -16.62 -14.91 5.67
CA ALA A 79 -17.06 -15.48 6.94
C ALA A 79 -18.47 -14.98 7.33
N PHE A 80 -18.79 -13.75 6.97
CA PHE A 80 -20.13 -13.16 7.09
C PHE A 80 -20.36 -12.15 5.97
N GLY A 81 -21.63 -11.88 5.64
CA GLY A 81 -22.08 -11.17 4.46
C GLY A 81 -22.50 -12.16 3.38
N ASP A 82 -21.99 -12.03 2.17
CA ASP A 82 -22.24 -12.97 1.06
C ASP A 82 -21.35 -14.21 1.18
N THR A 83 -21.78 -15.16 1.99
CA THR A 83 -21.04 -16.42 2.23
C THR A 83 -21.17 -17.44 1.09
N MET A 84 -22.09 -17.23 0.14
CA MET A 84 -22.37 -18.20 -0.94
C MET A 84 -21.48 -17.96 -2.16
N THR A 85 -21.15 -16.71 -2.45
CA THR A 85 -20.33 -16.35 -3.60
C THR A 85 -18.86 -16.72 -3.35
N LYS A 86 -18.22 -17.25 -4.38
CA LYS A 86 -16.77 -17.50 -4.42
C LYS A 86 -16.07 -16.28 -4.98
N PHE A 87 -15.04 -15.83 -4.29
CA PHE A 87 -14.27 -14.66 -4.67
C PHE A 87 -12.80 -15.06 -4.92
N ALA A 88 -12.16 -14.36 -5.86
CA ALA A 88 -10.71 -14.33 -5.94
C ALA A 88 -10.19 -13.19 -5.07
N ARG A 89 -9.19 -13.47 -4.26
CA ARG A 89 -8.47 -12.48 -3.46
C ARG A 89 -7.44 -11.79 -4.33
N THR A 90 -7.41 -10.47 -4.31
CA THR A 90 -6.47 -9.71 -5.14
C THR A 90 -5.13 -9.47 -4.45
N GLY A 91 -5.06 -9.59 -3.12
CA GLY A 91 -3.89 -9.19 -2.35
C GLY A 91 -3.71 -7.67 -2.25
N TYR A 92 -4.64 -6.87 -2.76
CA TYR A 92 -4.61 -5.42 -2.66
C TYR A 92 -5.60 -4.91 -1.62
N LEU A 93 -5.18 -3.87 -0.90
CA LEU A 93 -6.03 -3.12 0.02
C LEU A 93 -6.76 -2.01 -0.73
N GLY A 94 -8.01 -1.79 -0.34
CA GLY A 94 -8.83 -0.73 -0.87
C GLY A 94 -10.13 -0.55 -0.11
N PHE A 95 -10.96 0.32 -0.62
CA PHE A 95 -12.30 0.55 -0.09
C PHE A 95 -13.29 0.89 -1.21
N LEU A 96 -14.57 0.66 -0.95
CA LEU A 96 -15.68 1.06 -1.82
C LEU A 96 -16.29 2.35 -1.29
N ARG A 97 -16.63 3.25 -2.19
CA ARG A 97 -17.37 4.46 -1.89
C ARG A 97 -18.33 4.80 -3.02
N GLN A 98 -19.55 5.12 -2.66
CA GLN A 98 -20.51 5.66 -3.61
C GLN A 98 -20.06 7.02 -4.12
N THR A 99 -20.02 7.19 -5.43
CA THR A 99 -19.70 8.47 -6.06
C THR A 99 -21.00 9.25 -6.29
N GLN A 100 -20.86 10.58 -6.28
CA GLN A 100 -21.98 11.46 -6.67
C GLN A 100 -22.16 11.55 -8.19
N SER A 101 -21.38 10.79 -8.95
CA SER A 101 -21.50 10.74 -10.41
C SER A 101 -22.74 9.91 -10.74
N ILE A 102 -23.75 10.58 -11.26
CA ILE A 102 -25.03 9.99 -11.69
C ILE A 102 -24.79 9.47 -13.11
N THR A 103 -25.07 8.20 -13.36
CA THR A 103 -25.19 7.68 -14.72
C THR A 103 -26.38 8.26 -15.46
N GLU A 104 -26.42 8.04 -16.78
CA GLU A 104 -27.60 8.35 -17.62
C GLU A 104 -28.89 7.71 -17.06
N ASP A 105 -28.77 6.62 -16.31
CA ASP A 105 -29.89 5.90 -15.66
C ASP A 105 -30.24 6.40 -14.25
N GLY A 106 -29.53 7.40 -13.72
CA GLY A 106 -29.80 8.00 -12.41
C GLY A 106 -29.31 7.18 -11.20
N GLU A 107 -28.56 6.11 -11.42
CA GLU A 107 -27.98 5.30 -10.34
C GLU A 107 -26.62 5.85 -9.89
N LEU A 108 -26.35 5.75 -8.58
CA LEU A 108 -25.04 6.07 -7.99
C LEU A 108 -24.08 4.91 -8.24
N HIS A 109 -22.90 5.20 -8.75
CA HIS A 109 -21.88 4.19 -8.94
C HIS A 109 -20.99 4.02 -7.70
N ASP A 110 -20.66 2.76 -7.44
CA ASP A 110 -19.60 2.44 -6.50
C ASP A 110 -18.25 2.60 -7.17
N ALA A 111 -17.39 3.43 -6.59
CA ALA A 111 -15.99 3.53 -6.98
C ALA A 111 -15.12 2.68 -6.07
N VAL A 112 -14.22 1.93 -6.68
CA VAL A 112 -13.18 1.16 -5.98
C VAL A 112 -11.93 2.02 -5.88
N PHE A 113 -11.46 2.23 -4.67
CA PHE A 113 -10.19 2.92 -4.40
C PHE A 113 -9.15 1.90 -3.98
N VAL A 114 -8.08 1.79 -4.76
CA VAL A 114 -6.96 0.88 -4.48
C VAL A 114 -5.87 1.68 -3.76
N VAL A 115 -5.48 1.23 -2.58
CA VAL A 115 -4.49 1.89 -1.72
C VAL A 115 -3.09 1.30 -1.92
N GLY A 116 -2.97 -0.03 -2.02
CA GLY A 116 -1.70 -0.71 -2.26
C GLY A 116 -1.75 -2.20 -1.91
N ALA A 117 -0.62 -2.90 -2.03
CA ALA A 117 -0.55 -4.32 -1.76
C ALA A 117 -0.63 -4.63 -0.25
N LEU A 118 -1.35 -5.70 0.11
CA LEU A 118 -1.50 -6.15 1.49
C LEU A 118 -0.15 -6.58 2.09
N GLU A 119 0.70 -7.21 1.29
CA GLU A 119 2.02 -7.70 1.71
C GLU A 119 3.02 -6.59 2.01
N GLU A 120 2.82 -5.41 1.43
CA GLU A 120 3.69 -4.25 1.67
C GLU A 120 3.36 -3.49 2.95
N THR A 121 2.30 -3.89 3.69
CA THR A 121 1.94 -3.21 4.94
C THR A 121 3.01 -3.38 6.01
N LEU A 122 3.34 -2.28 6.67
CA LEU A 122 4.31 -2.25 7.77
C LEU A 122 3.62 -2.64 9.08
N MET A 123 4.11 -3.71 9.73
CA MET A 123 3.64 -4.13 11.04
C MET A 123 4.53 -3.54 12.13
N LEU A 124 4.02 -2.56 12.87
CA LEU A 124 4.75 -1.86 13.93
C LEU A 124 3.91 -1.85 15.21
N ARG A 125 4.45 -2.40 16.29
CA ARG A 125 3.79 -2.43 17.61
C ARG A 125 2.34 -2.97 17.56
N GLY A 126 2.09 -3.97 16.71
CA GLY A 126 0.76 -4.57 16.53
C GLY A 126 -0.23 -3.74 15.70
N MET A 127 0.20 -2.64 15.11
CA MET A 127 -0.59 -1.83 14.18
C MET A 127 -0.04 -1.96 12.75
N ARG A 128 -0.95 -1.86 11.78
CA ARG A 128 -0.61 -1.88 10.36
C ARG A 128 -0.57 -0.46 9.82
N TYR A 129 0.51 -0.13 9.12
CA TYR A 129 0.69 1.14 8.44
C TYR A 129 0.90 0.88 6.96
N HIS A 130 0.45 1.80 6.13
CA HIS A 130 0.70 1.73 4.70
C HIS A 130 1.94 2.55 4.35
N PRO A 131 2.96 1.96 3.68
CA PRO A 131 4.19 2.69 3.36
C PRO A 131 3.92 3.92 2.49
N VAL A 132 2.93 3.87 1.60
CA VAL A 132 2.57 4.99 0.71
C VAL A 132 2.15 6.24 1.49
N ASP A 133 1.49 6.10 2.63
CA ASP A 133 1.08 7.25 3.46
C ASP A 133 2.30 7.96 4.03
N ILE A 134 3.25 7.18 4.57
CA ILE A 134 4.50 7.71 5.13
C ILE A 134 5.35 8.33 4.00
N GLU A 135 5.45 7.65 2.85
CA GLU A 135 6.17 8.15 1.68
C GLU A 135 5.60 9.47 1.16
N SER A 136 4.26 9.59 1.16
CA SER A 136 3.59 10.83 0.77
C SER A 136 3.95 12.01 1.69
N THR A 137 4.05 11.77 3.00
CA THR A 137 4.49 12.76 3.98
C THR A 137 5.95 13.14 3.75
N VAL A 138 6.83 12.15 3.60
CA VAL A 138 8.27 12.38 3.35
C VAL A 138 8.50 13.18 2.08
N SER A 139 7.83 12.82 0.97
CA SER A 139 8.01 13.52 -0.33
C SER A 139 7.63 15.01 -0.28
N ARG A 140 6.78 15.41 0.68
CA ARG A 140 6.32 16.81 0.83
C ARG A 140 7.14 17.61 1.84
N CYS A 141 7.94 16.95 2.68
CA CYS A 141 8.58 17.65 3.79
C CYS A 141 9.74 18.56 3.39
N HIS A 142 10.36 18.31 2.23
CA HIS A 142 11.44 19.18 1.75
C HIS A 142 11.54 19.22 0.21
N LYS A 143 11.91 20.38 -0.34
CA LYS A 143 11.96 20.66 -1.79
C LYS A 143 13.05 19.85 -2.54
N PHE A 144 14.09 19.40 -1.85
CA PHE A 144 15.17 18.61 -2.44
C PHE A 144 14.98 17.09 -2.30
N LEU A 145 13.83 16.65 -1.77
CA LEU A 145 13.45 15.26 -1.77
C LEU A 145 12.79 14.89 -3.09
N GLY A 146 13.34 13.86 -3.71
CA GLY A 146 12.76 13.20 -4.88
C GLY A 146 11.81 12.07 -4.45
N ASP A 147 11.95 10.92 -5.08
CA ASP A 147 11.22 9.73 -4.67
C ASP A 147 11.74 9.20 -3.33
N CYS A 148 10.86 8.54 -2.61
CA CYS A 148 11.23 7.87 -1.37
C CYS A 148 10.52 6.53 -1.25
N ALA A 149 11.10 5.60 -0.50
CA ALA A 149 10.49 4.32 -0.20
C ALA A 149 10.68 3.98 1.28
N VAL A 150 9.65 3.35 1.86
CA VAL A 150 9.61 3.03 3.28
C VAL A 150 9.41 1.54 3.46
N PHE A 151 10.22 0.92 4.31
CA PHE A 151 10.10 -0.47 4.71
C PHE A 151 10.52 -0.66 6.17
N THR A 152 10.39 -1.87 6.69
CA THR A 152 10.81 -2.20 8.05
C THR A 152 12.03 -3.11 8.06
N TRP A 153 12.94 -2.84 9.01
CA TRP A 153 14.09 -3.67 9.34
C TRP A 153 14.20 -3.81 10.85
N SER A 154 14.20 -5.02 11.35
CA SER A 154 14.29 -5.31 12.80
C SER A 154 13.34 -4.46 13.68
N HIS A 155 12.09 -4.32 13.23
CA HIS A 155 11.05 -3.48 13.84
C HIS A 155 11.29 -1.96 13.80
N LEU A 156 12.33 -1.50 13.12
CA LEU A 156 12.59 -0.09 12.85
C LEU A 156 12.01 0.31 11.50
N ILE A 157 11.56 1.54 11.40
CA ILE A 157 11.22 2.15 10.11
C ILE A 157 12.50 2.60 9.44
N VAL A 158 12.69 2.16 8.21
CA VAL A 158 13.76 2.62 7.32
C VAL A 158 13.13 3.46 6.22
N VAL A 159 13.62 4.67 6.07
CA VAL A 159 13.24 5.58 4.99
C VAL A 159 14.44 5.72 4.06
N VAL A 160 14.28 5.30 2.82
CA VAL A 160 15.25 5.59 1.74
C VAL A 160 14.68 6.73 0.92
N ALA A 161 15.42 7.81 0.78
CA ALA A 161 14.95 9.00 0.08
C ALA A 161 16.01 9.51 -0.90
N GLU A 162 15.58 9.86 -2.10
CA GLU A 162 16.44 10.41 -3.15
C GLU A 162 16.66 11.90 -2.93
N CYS A 163 17.92 12.33 -2.96
CA CYS A 163 18.28 13.73 -2.90
C CYS A 163 18.43 14.30 -4.31
N THR A 164 17.62 15.31 -4.66
CA THR A 164 17.71 16.05 -5.92
C THR A 164 18.56 17.33 -5.80
N GLY A 165 19.03 17.64 -4.59
CA GLY A 165 19.93 18.75 -4.29
C GLY A 165 21.40 18.36 -4.36
N ALA A 166 22.26 19.17 -3.73
CA ALA A 166 23.67 18.83 -3.57
C ALA A 166 23.86 17.86 -2.37
N GLU A 167 24.98 17.13 -2.34
CA GLU A 167 25.30 16.22 -1.22
C GLU A 167 25.28 16.91 0.16
N VAL A 168 25.65 18.17 0.20
CA VAL A 168 25.63 18.99 1.45
C VAL A 168 24.20 19.13 1.99
N ASP A 169 23.20 19.17 1.13
CA ASP A 169 21.79 19.31 1.52
C ASP A 169 21.26 18.03 2.20
N ALA A 170 21.93 16.88 2.01
CA ALA A 170 21.51 15.60 2.58
C ALA A 170 21.40 15.62 4.12
N LEU A 171 22.26 16.40 4.79
CA LEU A 171 22.23 16.53 6.25
C LEU A 171 20.94 17.19 6.75
N ASP A 172 20.43 18.18 6.02
CA ASP A 172 19.21 18.90 6.38
C ASP A 172 17.94 18.07 6.10
N LEU A 173 18.03 17.07 5.22
CA LEU A 173 16.89 16.20 4.90
C LEU A 173 16.52 15.27 6.06
N VAL A 174 17.50 14.78 6.81
CA VAL A 174 17.26 13.82 7.90
C VAL A 174 16.33 14.37 8.98
N PRO A 175 16.58 15.54 9.59
CA PRO A 175 15.66 16.10 10.57
C PRO A 175 14.29 16.44 9.98
N ALA A 176 14.24 16.89 8.72
CA ALA A 176 12.96 17.16 8.04
C ALA A 176 12.11 15.89 7.91
N VAL A 177 12.71 14.78 7.46
CA VAL A 177 12.04 13.49 7.33
C VAL A 177 11.57 12.96 8.68
N THR A 178 12.47 12.93 9.68
CA THR A 178 12.15 12.37 11.00
C THR A 178 11.08 13.16 11.72
N SER A 179 11.13 14.49 11.66
CA SER A 179 10.12 15.35 12.29
C SER A 179 8.76 15.22 11.61
N SER A 180 8.70 15.25 10.28
CA SER A 180 7.43 15.15 9.54
C SER A 180 6.73 13.82 9.77
N VAL A 181 7.48 12.71 9.78
CA VAL A 181 6.91 11.38 10.06
C VAL A 181 6.42 11.29 11.51
N LEU A 182 7.16 11.87 12.45
CA LEU A 182 6.75 11.89 13.85
C LEU A 182 5.48 12.72 14.06
N GLU A 183 5.39 13.89 13.44
CA GLU A 183 4.27 14.82 13.60
C GLU A 183 2.97 14.28 12.97
N GLU A 184 3.05 13.71 11.74
CA GLU A 184 1.84 13.25 11.04
C GLU A 184 1.42 11.83 11.45
N HIS A 185 2.37 10.93 11.67
CA HIS A 185 2.09 9.50 11.88
C HIS A 185 2.31 9.01 13.30
N TYR A 186 2.94 9.84 14.16
CA TYR A 186 3.36 9.45 15.52
C TYR A 186 4.31 8.23 15.51
N LEU A 187 5.13 8.14 14.47
CA LEU A 187 6.09 7.07 14.27
C LEU A 187 7.52 7.61 14.37
N ILE A 188 8.39 6.81 14.95
CA ILE A 188 9.81 7.11 15.03
C ILE A 188 10.51 6.41 13.87
N VAL A 189 11.16 7.18 13.02
CA VAL A 189 12.04 6.64 11.96
C VAL A 189 13.34 6.21 12.61
N GLY A 190 13.71 4.94 12.43
CA GLY A 190 14.94 4.38 13.00
C GLY A 190 16.17 4.62 12.12
N VAL A 191 15.98 4.58 10.80
CA VAL A 191 17.07 4.77 9.84
C VAL A 191 16.59 5.65 8.69
N VAL A 192 17.37 6.66 8.34
CA VAL A 192 17.19 7.47 7.13
C VAL A 192 18.41 7.26 6.24
N VAL A 193 18.16 6.83 5.02
CA VAL A 193 19.18 6.61 3.98
C VAL A 193 18.93 7.59 2.86
N ILE A 194 19.87 8.49 2.62
CA ILE A 194 19.81 9.43 1.51
C ILE A 194 20.65 8.87 0.36
N VAL A 195 20.06 8.79 -0.81
CA VAL A 195 20.64 8.20 -2.01
C VAL A 195 20.54 9.14 -3.20
N ASP A 196 21.28 8.82 -4.25
CA ASP A 196 21.21 9.52 -5.53
C ASP A 196 19.84 9.33 -6.21
N PRO A 197 19.42 10.28 -7.08
CA PRO A 197 18.20 10.16 -7.85
C PRO A 197 18.19 8.88 -8.72
N ASN A 198 17.01 8.25 -8.86
CA ASN A 198 16.77 6.99 -9.58
C ASN A 198 17.44 5.75 -8.97
N THR A 199 17.81 5.78 -7.71
CA THR A 199 18.32 4.61 -6.98
C THR A 199 17.22 3.67 -6.52
N ILE A 200 16.01 4.20 -6.29
CA ILE A 200 14.87 3.38 -5.86
C ILE A 200 14.37 2.54 -7.05
N PRO A 201 14.41 1.19 -6.94
CA PRO A 201 14.03 0.33 -8.05
C PRO A 201 12.52 0.41 -8.32
N MET A 202 12.18 0.57 -9.59
CA MET A 202 10.79 0.60 -10.08
C MET A 202 10.57 -0.52 -11.09
N ASN A 203 9.34 -1.06 -11.10
CA ASN A 203 8.94 -2.00 -12.15
C ASN A 203 8.52 -1.26 -13.44
N SER A 204 8.20 -2.03 -14.49
CA SER A 204 7.75 -1.47 -15.78
C SER A 204 6.44 -0.68 -15.71
N ARG A 205 5.70 -0.79 -14.62
CA ARG A 205 4.45 -0.05 -14.35
C ARG A 205 4.67 1.20 -13.49
N GLY A 206 5.92 1.49 -13.09
CA GLY A 206 6.24 2.61 -12.21
C GLY A 206 5.91 2.35 -10.73
N GLU A 207 5.73 1.09 -10.33
CA GLU A 207 5.53 0.72 -8.93
C GLU A 207 6.90 0.48 -8.26
N LYS A 208 7.07 0.98 -7.04
CA LYS A 208 8.29 0.82 -6.27
C LYS A 208 8.49 -0.62 -5.82
N GLN A 209 9.64 -1.19 -6.10
CA GLN A 209 10.01 -2.54 -5.67
C GLN A 209 10.66 -2.50 -4.28
N ARG A 210 9.85 -2.27 -3.25
CA ARG A 210 10.33 -2.13 -1.85
C ARG A 210 11.03 -3.36 -1.32
N HIS A 211 10.63 -4.55 -1.77
CA HIS A 211 11.29 -5.80 -1.42
C HIS A 211 12.74 -5.83 -1.92
N LEU A 212 12.95 -5.51 -3.20
CA LEU A 212 14.28 -5.45 -3.80
C LEU A 212 15.15 -4.37 -3.15
N LEU A 213 14.56 -3.20 -2.86
CA LEU A 213 15.25 -2.12 -2.16
C LEU A 213 15.70 -2.54 -0.76
N ARG A 214 14.83 -3.27 -0.04
CA ARG A 214 15.16 -3.83 1.28
C ARG A 214 16.28 -4.85 1.20
N GLU A 215 16.28 -5.73 0.20
CA GLU A 215 17.36 -6.68 -0.03
C GLU A 215 18.70 -5.96 -0.32
N ASN A 216 18.68 -4.95 -1.18
CA ASN A 216 19.86 -4.14 -1.47
C ASN A 216 20.38 -3.44 -0.21
N PHE A 217 19.50 -2.93 0.65
CA PHE A 217 19.89 -2.35 1.93
C PHE A 217 20.53 -3.39 2.86
N LEU A 218 19.96 -4.60 2.96
CA LEU A 218 20.46 -5.66 3.85
C LEU A 218 21.80 -6.23 3.41
N HIS A 219 22.10 -6.22 2.11
CA HIS A 219 23.35 -6.74 1.54
C HIS A 219 24.38 -5.64 1.27
N ASP A 220 24.14 -4.42 1.75
CA ASP A 220 25.03 -3.26 1.55
C ASP A 220 25.29 -2.95 0.06
N HIS A 221 24.28 -3.15 -0.77
CA HIS A 221 24.34 -2.87 -2.21
C HIS A 221 23.82 -1.47 -2.57
N LEU A 222 23.37 -0.69 -1.60
CA LEU A 222 23.04 0.72 -1.78
C LEU A 222 24.32 1.53 -1.64
N ASP A 223 24.49 2.51 -2.52
CA ASP A 223 25.56 3.51 -2.42
C ASP A 223 24.95 4.81 -1.83
N PRO A 224 24.89 4.94 -0.49
CA PRO A 224 24.23 6.07 0.12
C PRO A 224 25.14 7.31 0.17
N ILE A 225 24.56 8.48 -0.13
CA ILE A 225 25.19 9.77 0.13
C ILE A 225 25.34 9.98 1.64
N TYR A 226 24.30 9.61 2.40
CA TYR A 226 24.29 9.76 3.85
C TYR A 226 23.35 8.74 4.51
N VAL A 227 23.77 8.22 5.67
CA VAL A 227 22.94 7.33 6.50
C VAL A 227 22.89 7.87 7.92
N ALA A 228 21.68 8.06 8.43
CA ALA A 228 21.43 8.44 9.80
C ALA A 228 20.71 7.34 10.56
N TYR A 229 21.21 6.99 11.73
CA TYR A 229 20.60 6.07 12.68
C TYR A 229 20.03 6.88 13.85
N ASN A 230 18.74 6.72 14.12
CA ASN A 230 18.04 7.32 15.24
C ASN A 230 17.68 6.21 16.24
N MET A 231 18.67 5.80 17.03
CA MET A 231 18.55 4.75 18.03
C MET A 231 18.58 5.30 19.46
#